data_9781f134cb66074ee91d20a8c05a2d01
#
_entry.id   9781f134cb66074ee91d20a8c05a2d01
#
_cell.length_a   1.000
_cell.length_b   1.000
_cell.length_c   1.000
_cell.angle_alpha   90.00
_cell.angle_beta   90.00
_cell.angle_gamma   90.00
#
_symmetry.space_group_name_H-M   'P 1'
#
loop_
_entity.id
_entity.type
_entity.pdbx_description
1 polymer ?
#
loop_
_entity_poly.entity_id
_entity_poly.type
_entity_poly.pdbx_seq_one_letter_code
_entity_poly.pdbx_strand_id
1 'polypeptide(L)'
;MPDIDALPQPPRAERAQVIAAIAQLPAGAWIAADADNTLWSGDVGDEVVRAAATAPHHPWRPGDASLAHYFSLMDRSYADGCRFSAQLLASVNRQAAEERLREVMIARIVPRGWLVEALRTAMARGVKLLVISASPLPAVQLGVSLAGLDGAEIIALQCELDPVPRFVEPIPIGFGKPAALAARNMPRPDLALGDSRWDLPLLQHARASCWLVPACDEI
;
A
#
# COMPACT_ATOMS: atom_id res chain seq x y z
N MET A 1 -9.22 -7.32 19.01
CA MET A 1 -9.31 -6.15 18.09
C MET A 1 -10.77 -6.04 17.65
N PRO A 2 -11.26 -4.84 17.33
CA PRO A 2 -12.57 -4.71 16.70
C PRO A 2 -12.63 -5.56 15.43
N ASP A 3 -13.79 -6.10 15.13
CA ASP A 3 -14.01 -6.90 13.94
C ASP A 3 -14.13 -5.98 12.72
N ILE A 4 -13.22 -6.12 11.77
CA ILE A 4 -13.22 -5.31 10.56
C ILE A 4 -14.40 -5.63 9.64
N ASP A 5 -14.89 -6.88 9.69
CA ASP A 5 -16.01 -7.33 8.87
C ASP A 5 -17.35 -6.80 9.40
N ALA A 6 -17.37 -6.29 10.64
CA ALA A 6 -18.54 -5.61 11.22
C ALA A 6 -18.63 -4.13 10.83
N LEU A 7 -17.61 -3.56 10.15
CA LEU A 7 -17.63 -2.17 9.75
C LEU A 7 -18.59 -1.96 8.57
N PRO A 8 -19.41 -0.88 8.60
CA PRO A 8 -20.25 -0.54 7.47
C PRO A 8 -19.40 -0.21 6.23
N GLN A 9 -19.79 -0.81 5.12
CA GLN A 9 -19.16 -0.55 3.83
C GLN A 9 -19.89 0.62 3.14
N PRO A 10 -19.21 1.75 2.87
CA PRO A 10 -19.80 2.84 2.11
C PRO A 10 -20.04 2.41 0.65
N PRO A 11 -20.89 3.11 -0.10
CA PRO A 11 -21.00 2.87 -1.54
C PRO A 11 -19.67 3.16 -2.24
N ARG A 12 -19.40 2.43 -3.32
CA ARG A 12 -18.24 2.71 -4.18
C ARG A 12 -18.39 4.09 -4.82
N ALA A 13 -17.33 4.88 -4.74
CA ALA A 13 -17.30 6.19 -5.34
C ALA A 13 -17.00 6.09 -6.84
N GLU A 14 -17.74 6.82 -7.64
CA GLU A 14 -17.46 6.96 -9.07
C GLU A 14 -16.21 7.84 -9.29
N ARG A 15 -15.50 7.60 -10.39
CA ARG A 15 -14.32 8.37 -10.79
C ARG A 15 -14.54 9.89 -10.71
N ALA A 16 -15.65 10.39 -11.22
CA ALA A 16 -15.95 11.82 -11.20
C ALA A 16 -16.08 12.39 -9.78
N GLN A 17 -16.67 11.62 -8.87
CA GLN A 17 -16.80 12.00 -7.46
C GLN A 17 -15.44 12.09 -6.77
N VAL A 18 -14.56 11.12 -7.04
CA VAL A 18 -13.19 11.12 -6.49
C VAL A 18 -12.39 12.32 -6.98
N ILE A 19 -12.42 12.58 -8.29
CA ILE A 19 -11.74 13.74 -8.89
C ILE A 19 -12.28 15.06 -8.29
N ALA A 20 -13.60 15.18 -8.13
CA ALA A 20 -14.21 16.35 -7.54
C ALA A 20 -13.80 16.54 -6.07
N ALA A 21 -13.78 15.45 -5.27
CA ALA A 21 -13.36 15.51 -3.88
C ALA A 21 -11.89 15.97 -3.74
N ILE A 22 -11.00 15.44 -4.58
CA ILE A 22 -9.59 15.85 -4.61
C ILE A 22 -9.44 17.32 -5.05
N ALA A 23 -10.20 17.73 -6.07
CA ALA A 23 -10.14 19.09 -6.61
C ALA A 23 -10.58 20.18 -5.61
N GLN A 24 -11.47 19.85 -4.70
CA GLN A 24 -12.00 20.78 -3.67
C GLN A 24 -11.06 20.97 -2.48
N LEU A 25 -10.01 20.15 -2.32
CA LEU A 25 -9.10 20.27 -1.18
C LEU A 25 -8.27 21.56 -1.26
N PRO A 26 -8.17 22.33 -0.16
CA PRO A 26 -7.31 23.50 -0.09
C PRO A 26 -5.83 23.11 0.02
N ALA A 27 -4.94 24.05 -0.25
CA ALA A 27 -3.52 23.91 0.04
C ALA A 27 -3.29 23.58 1.53
N GLY A 28 -2.37 22.68 1.81
CA GLY A 28 -2.09 22.20 3.16
C GLY A 28 -3.00 21.06 3.64
N ALA A 29 -4.08 20.74 2.93
CA ALA A 29 -4.90 19.56 3.23
C ALA A 29 -4.12 18.25 3.02
N TRP A 30 -4.54 17.19 3.73
CA TRP A 30 -3.92 15.89 3.67
C TRP A 30 -4.83 14.86 2.99
N ILE A 31 -4.29 14.16 1.99
CA ILE A 31 -4.89 12.95 1.42
C ILE A 31 -4.12 11.75 1.99
N ALA A 32 -4.82 10.77 2.57
CA ALA A 32 -4.26 9.46 2.87
C ALA A 32 -4.81 8.45 1.87
N ALA A 33 -3.96 7.81 1.10
CA ALA A 33 -4.34 6.83 0.10
C ALA A 33 -3.72 5.46 0.43
N ASP A 34 -4.51 4.40 0.32
CA ASP A 34 -3.96 3.06 0.17
C ASP A 34 -3.20 2.95 -1.16
N ALA A 35 -2.36 1.92 -1.28
CA ALA A 35 -1.48 1.75 -2.43
C ALA A 35 -2.03 0.74 -3.45
N ASP A 36 -1.99 -0.54 -3.09
CA ASP A 36 -2.30 -1.67 -3.95
C ASP A 36 -3.78 -1.69 -4.33
N ASN A 37 -4.07 -1.85 -5.62
CA ASN A 37 -5.42 -1.73 -6.19
C ASN A 37 -6.15 -0.39 -5.93
N THR A 38 -5.52 0.55 -5.21
CA THR A 38 -5.99 1.94 -5.05
C THR A 38 -5.27 2.88 -6.01
N LEU A 39 -3.96 3.05 -5.89
CA LEU A 39 -3.15 3.95 -6.75
C LEU A 39 -2.73 3.28 -8.06
N TRP A 40 -2.64 1.99 -8.07
CA TRP A 40 -2.28 1.16 -9.24
C TRP A 40 -3.02 -0.16 -9.23
N SER A 41 -3.13 -0.80 -10.40
CA SER A 41 -3.54 -2.20 -10.51
C SER A 41 -2.36 -3.10 -10.16
N GLY A 42 -2.63 -4.14 -9.38
CA GLY A 42 -1.65 -5.09 -8.87
C GLY A 42 -1.31 -4.85 -7.40
N ASP A 43 -0.61 -5.81 -6.84
CA ASP A 43 -0.19 -5.84 -5.43
C ASP A 43 1.33 -5.95 -5.36
N VAL A 44 1.99 -4.92 -4.81
CA VAL A 44 3.47 -4.90 -4.73
C VAL A 44 4.01 -5.91 -3.72
N GLY A 45 3.20 -6.36 -2.76
CA GLY A 45 3.56 -7.47 -1.86
C GLY A 45 3.66 -8.80 -2.59
N ASP A 46 2.73 -9.08 -3.53
CA ASP A 46 2.80 -10.22 -4.43
C ASP A 46 4.06 -10.18 -5.29
N GLU A 47 4.39 -8.99 -5.82
CA GLU A 47 5.55 -8.81 -6.68
C GLU A 47 6.88 -8.95 -5.93
N VAL A 48 6.92 -8.62 -4.64
CA VAL A 48 8.07 -8.95 -3.77
C VAL A 48 8.29 -10.46 -3.72
N VAL A 49 7.23 -11.24 -3.46
CA VAL A 49 7.35 -12.71 -3.38
C VAL A 49 7.76 -13.29 -4.73
N ARG A 50 7.20 -12.76 -5.82
CA ARG A 50 7.54 -13.18 -7.19
C ARG A 50 8.99 -12.84 -7.55
N ALA A 51 9.47 -11.67 -7.21
CA ALA A 51 10.85 -11.24 -7.42
C ALA A 51 11.82 -12.12 -6.62
N ALA A 52 11.52 -12.38 -5.35
CA ALA A 52 12.33 -13.21 -4.48
C ALA A 52 12.39 -14.68 -4.95
N ALA A 53 11.27 -15.26 -5.36
CA ALA A 53 11.20 -16.64 -5.87
C ALA A 53 12.05 -16.86 -7.12
N THR A 54 12.36 -15.80 -7.87
CA THR A 54 13.16 -15.86 -9.10
C THR A 54 14.58 -15.30 -8.94
N ALA A 55 14.98 -14.86 -7.72
CA ALA A 55 16.33 -14.36 -7.46
C ALA A 55 17.37 -15.49 -7.43
N PRO A 56 18.52 -15.35 -8.13
CA PRO A 56 19.48 -16.44 -8.29
C PRO A 56 20.17 -16.92 -7.00
N HIS A 57 20.19 -16.11 -5.95
CA HIS A 57 20.90 -16.37 -4.68
C HIS A 57 19.97 -16.23 -3.47
N HIS A 58 18.75 -16.72 -3.60
CA HIS A 58 17.76 -16.57 -2.54
C HIS A 58 18.13 -17.46 -1.32
N PRO A 59 18.21 -16.93 -0.10
CA PRO A 59 18.56 -17.69 1.10
C PRO A 59 17.45 -18.62 1.58
N TRP A 60 16.26 -18.51 0.99
CA TRP A 60 15.08 -19.28 1.39
C TRP A 60 15.02 -20.64 0.69
N ARG A 61 14.46 -21.60 1.40
CA ARG A 61 14.21 -22.93 0.81
C ARG A 61 13.17 -22.78 -0.32
N PRO A 62 13.29 -23.56 -1.41
CA PRO A 62 12.38 -23.44 -2.56
C PRO A 62 10.88 -23.49 -2.22
N GLY A 63 10.48 -24.15 -1.11
CA GLY A 63 9.10 -24.22 -0.66
C GLY A 63 8.62 -22.94 0.06
N ASP A 64 9.50 -22.25 0.77
CA ASP A 64 9.14 -21.11 1.61
C ASP A 64 8.97 -19.82 0.79
N ALA A 65 9.62 -19.73 -0.37
CA ALA A 65 9.57 -18.60 -1.28
C ALA A 65 8.52 -18.75 -2.39
N SER A 66 7.66 -19.75 -2.30
CA SER A 66 6.66 -19.96 -3.34
C SER A 66 5.46 -19.01 -3.16
N LEU A 67 4.94 -18.51 -4.28
CA LEU A 67 3.67 -17.78 -4.29
C LEU A 67 2.54 -18.59 -3.64
N ALA A 68 2.54 -19.91 -3.83
CA ALA A 68 1.54 -20.78 -3.22
C ALA A 68 1.59 -20.75 -1.69
N HIS A 69 2.79 -20.72 -1.09
CA HIS A 69 2.94 -20.58 0.35
C HIS A 69 2.45 -19.21 0.83
N TYR A 70 2.84 -18.14 0.15
CA TYR A 70 2.39 -16.79 0.43
C TYR A 70 0.86 -16.67 0.40
N PHE A 71 0.21 -17.12 -0.67
CA PHE A 71 -1.25 -17.08 -0.77
C PHE A 71 -1.93 -17.95 0.30
N SER A 72 -1.35 -19.10 0.66
CA SER A 72 -1.84 -19.89 1.79
C SER A 72 -1.73 -19.16 3.14
N LEU A 73 -0.72 -18.29 3.32
CA LEU A 73 -0.65 -17.40 4.48
C LEU A 73 -1.74 -16.32 4.41
N MET A 74 -1.90 -15.67 3.26
CA MET A 74 -2.92 -14.64 3.04
C MET A 74 -4.33 -15.14 3.33
N ASP A 75 -4.67 -16.36 2.89
CA ASP A 75 -5.97 -17.01 3.13
C ASP A 75 -6.25 -17.27 4.62
N ARG A 76 -5.21 -17.60 5.39
CA ARG A 76 -5.32 -17.85 6.83
C ARG A 76 -5.28 -16.56 7.66
N SER A 77 -4.42 -15.64 7.29
CA SER A 77 -4.18 -14.38 7.96
C SER A 77 -3.54 -13.39 6.99
N TYR A 78 -4.29 -12.39 6.56
CA TYR A 78 -3.79 -11.32 5.72
C TYR A 78 -2.51 -10.67 6.31
N ALA A 79 -2.51 -10.44 7.63
CA ALA A 79 -1.36 -9.87 8.32
C ALA A 79 -0.11 -10.74 8.24
N ASP A 80 -0.25 -12.07 8.29
CA ASP A 80 0.90 -12.99 8.22
C ASP A 80 1.46 -13.06 6.80
N GLY A 81 0.61 -12.99 5.77
CA GLY A 81 1.07 -12.86 4.40
C GLY A 81 1.86 -11.56 4.18
N CYS A 82 1.34 -10.42 4.65
CA CYS A 82 2.05 -9.14 4.57
C CYS A 82 3.40 -9.18 5.32
N ARG A 83 3.44 -9.77 6.53
CA ARG A 83 4.69 -9.95 7.28
C ARG A 83 5.69 -10.83 6.51
N PHE A 84 5.20 -11.92 5.90
CA PHE A 84 6.03 -12.81 5.11
C PHE A 84 6.69 -12.08 3.93
N SER A 85 5.96 -11.30 3.15
CA SER A 85 6.53 -10.54 2.03
C SER A 85 7.58 -9.52 2.50
N ALA A 86 7.34 -8.82 3.61
CA ALA A 86 8.29 -7.85 4.17
C ALA A 86 9.56 -8.54 4.71
N GLN A 87 9.41 -9.67 5.41
CA GLN A 87 10.52 -10.47 5.89
C GLN A 87 11.35 -11.04 4.73
N LEU A 88 10.69 -11.50 3.70
CA LEU A 88 11.32 -12.02 2.49
C LEU A 88 12.18 -10.95 1.83
N LEU A 89 11.65 -9.74 1.63
CA LEU A 89 12.40 -8.64 1.05
C LEU A 89 13.59 -8.21 1.93
N ALA A 90 13.42 -8.20 3.25
CA ALA A 90 14.50 -7.89 4.19
C ALA A 90 15.62 -8.93 4.21
N SER A 91 15.36 -10.18 3.80
CA SER A 91 16.31 -11.29 3.86
C SER A 91 17.24 -11.41 2.64
N VAL A 92 16.99 -10.68 1.57
CA VAL A 92 17.80 -10.73 0.34
C VAL A 92 18.79 -9.57 0.27
N ASN A 93 19.84 -9.73 -0.56
CA ASN A 93 20.74 -8.61 -0.84
C ASN A 93 19.94 -7.44 -1.42
N ARG A 94 20.01 -6.29 -0.77
CA ARG A 94 19.18 -5.13 -1.05
C ARG A 94 19.25 -4.69 -2.51
N GLN A 95 20.47 -4.54 -3.07
CA GLN A 95 20.65 -4.06 -4.44
C GLN A 95 20.06 -5.05 -5.46
N ALA A 96 20.39 -6.34 -5.34
CA ALA A 96 19.86 -7.36 -6.25
C ALA A 96 18.33 -7.50 -6.13
N ALA A 97 17.80 -7.35 -4.91
CA ALA A 97 16.36 -7.35 -4.69
C ALA A 97 15.66 -6.15 -5.35
N GLU A 98 16.21 -4.95 -5.20
CA GLU A 98 15.66 -3.73 -5.78
C GLU A 98 15.66 -3.76 -7.32
N GLU A 99 16.76 -4.22 -7.94
CA GLU A 99 16.85 -4.38 -9.39
C GLU A 99 15.78 -5.36 -9.91
N ARG A 100 15.72 -6.54 -9.32
CA ARG A 100 14.76 -7.57 -9.71
C ARG A 100 13.31 -7.17 -9.45
N LEU A 101 13.05 -6.54 -8.30
CA LEU A 101 11.72 -6.04 -7.96
C LEU A 101 11.27 -4.98 -8.98
N ARG A 102 12.15 -4.07 -9.38
CA ARG A 102 11.87 -3.06 -10.41
C ARG A 102 11.47 -3.69 -11.74
N GLU A 103 12.20 -4.69 -12.21
CA GLU A 103 11.87 -5.40 -13.45
C GLU A 103 10.47 -6.02 -13.38
N VAL A 104 10.18 -6.72 -12.28
CA VAL A 104 8.89 -7.38 -12.08
C VAL A 104 7.76 -6.36 -11.98
N MET A 105 7.94 -5.28 -11.22
CA MET A 105 6.92 -4.26 -11.02
C MET A 105 6.61 -3.47 -12.29
N ILE A 106 7.62 -3.10 -13.10
CA ILE A 106 7.40 -2.40 -14.38
C ILE A 106 6.49 -3.23 -15.31
N ALA A 107 6.61 -4.55 -15.27
CA ALA A 107 5.81 -5.43 -16.11
C ALA A 107 4.38 -5.67 -15.60
N ARG A 108 4.10 -5.42 -14.32
CA ARG A 108 2.89 -5.90 -13.66
C ARG A 108 2.08 -4.86 -12.90
N ILE A 109 2.73 -3.78 -12.48
CA ILE A 109 2.07 -2.69 -11.75
C ILE A 109 1.69 -1.59 -12.73
N VAL A 110 0.39 -1.35 -12.88
CA VAL A 110 -0.14 -0.35 -13.81
C VAL A 110 -0.74 0.80 -13.01
N PRO A 111 -0.12 2.00 -13.01
CA PRO A 111 -0.69 3.16 -12.33
C PRO A 111 -2.11 3.48 -12.80
N ARG A 112 -3.00 3.81 -11.88
CA ARG A 112 -4.36 4.28 -12.17
C ARG A 112 -4.27 5.73 -12.69
N GLY A 113 -4.03 5.89 -13.98
CA GLY A 113 -3.63 7.15 -14.60
C GLY A 113 -4.49 8.35 -14.23
N TRP A 114 -5.82 8.22 -14.23
CA TRP A 114 -6.72 9.32 -13.89
C TRP A 114 -6.59 9.76 -12.42
N LEU A 115 -6.36 8.81 -11.50
CA LEU A 115 -6.20 9.13 -10.08
C LEU A 115 -4.84 9.75 -9.82
N VAL A 116 -3.79 9.19 -10.40
CA VAL A 116 -2.43 9.73 -10.32
C VAL A 116 -2.38 11.18 -10.83
N GLU A 117 -3.04 11.47 -11.97
CA GLU A 117 -3.08 12.83 -12.50
C GLU A 117 -3.84 13.80 -11.57
N ALA A 118 -4.97 13.37 -11.00
CA ALA A 118 -5.71 14.18 -10.03
C ALA A 118 -4.88 14.47 -8.77
N LEU A 119 -4.16 13.45 -8.24
CA LEU A 119 -3.29 13.59 -7.08
C LEU A 119 -2.10 14.51 -7.37
N ARG A 120 -1.41 14.34 -8.50
CA ARG A 120 -0.31 15.23 -8.91
C ARG A 120 -0.75 16.69 -9.03
N THR A 121 -1.91 16.92 -9.64
CA THR A 121 -2.51 18.24 -9.73
C THR A 121 -2.80 18.83 -8.35
N ALA A 122 -3.31 18.03 -7.41
CA ALA A 122 -3.54 18.47 -6.04
C ALA A 122 -2.22 18.77 -5.30
N MET A 123 -1.22 17.91 -5.44
CA MET A 123 0.11 18.11 -4.84
C MET A 123 0.76 19.39 -5.36
N ALA A 124 0.65 19.69 -6.65
CA ALA A 124 1.15 20.94 -7.24
C ALA A 124 0.47 22.20 -6.66
N ARG A 125 -0.75 22.07 -6.11
CA ARG A 125 -1.46 23.14 -5.39
C ARG A 125 -1.13 23.19 -3.89
N GLY A 126 -0.24 22.34 -3.41
CA GLY A 126 0.17 22.26 -2.00
C GLY A 126 -0.67 21.32 -1.14
N VAL A 127 -1.49 20.44 -1.72
CA VAL A 127 -2.11 19.32 -0.99
C VAL A 127 -1.02 18.30 -0.70
N LYS A 128 -1.03 17.73 0.48
CA LYS A 128 -0.08 16.72 0.92
C LYS A 128 -0.65 15.32 0.68
N LEU A 129 0.15 14.45 0.08
CA LEU A 129 -0.19 13.05 -0.14
C LEU A 129 0.56 12.16 0.83
N LEU A 130 -0.15 11.29 1.51
CA LEU A 130 0.37 10.19 2.30
C LEU A 130 -0.10 8.87 1.70
N VAL A 131 0.83 8.01 1.35
CA VAL A 131 0.54 6.63 0.95
C VAL A 131 0.68 5.73 2.18
N ILE A 132 -0.37 4.97 2.51
CA ILE A 132 -0.39 4.11 3.69
C ILE A 132 -0.78 2.67 3.30
N SER A 133 0.18 1.74 3.37
CA SER A 133 0.06 0.41 2.80
C SER A 133 0.54 -0.69 3.75
N ALA A 134 -0.10 -1.84 3.66
CA ALA A 134 0.31 -3.09 4.31
C ALA A 134 1.50 -3.78 3.61
N SER A 135 1.86 -3.34 2.42
CA SER A 135 2.97 -3.89 1.64
C SER A 135 4.34 -3.38 2.12
N PRO A 136 5.44 -4.10 1.81
CA PRO A 136 6.78 -3.74 2.26
C PRO A 136 7.21 -2.34 1.80
N LEU A 137 7.78 -1.54 2.71
CA LEU A 137 8.16 -0.15 2.45
C LEU A 137 9.00 0.05 1.17
N PRO A 138 10.07 -0.72 0.89
CA PRO A 138 10.84 -0.52 -0.35
C PRO A 138 10.02 -0.77 -1.63
N ALA A 139 9.08 -1.71 -1.58
CA ALA A 139 8.20 -1.99 -2.72
C ALA A 139 7.19 -0.86 -2.94
N VAL A 140 6.59 -0.33 -1.86
CA VAL A 140 5.68 0.83 -1.94
C VAL A 140 6.41 2.07 -2.43
N GLN A 141 7.64 2.32 -1.96
CA GLN A 141 8.49 3.43 -2.44
C GLN A 141 8.72 3.34 -3.95
N LEU A 142 9.04 2.14 -4.43
CA LEU A 142 9.23 1.91 -5.86
C LEU A 142 7.92 2.10 -6.65
N GLY A 143 6.79 1.60 -6.14
CA GLY A 143 5.46 1.80 -6.76
C GLY A 143 5.09 3.28 -6.86
N VAL A 144 5.31 4.06 -5.80
CA VAL A 144 5.10 5.51 -5.76
C VAL A 144 5.95 6.23 -6.81
N SER A 145 7.23 5.85 -6.93
CA SER A 145 8.13 6.41 -7.96
C SER A 145 7.70 6.03 -9.37
N LEU A 146 7.34 4.78 -9.61
CA LEU A 146 6.82 4.33 -10.93
C LEU A 146 5.51 5.02 -11.31
N ALA A 147 4.67 5.38 -10.33
CA ALA A 147 3.46 6.16 -10.54
C ALA A 147 3.73 7.67 -10.74
N GLY A 148 4.97 8.14 -10.55
CA GLY A 148 5.32 9.55 -10.63
C GLY A 148 4.67 10.40 -9.54
N LEU A 149 4.53 9.84 -8.34
CA LEU A 149 4.02 10.49 -7.12
C LEU A 149 5.16 10.84 -6.16
N ASP A 150 6.36 11.11 -6.69
CA ASP A 150 7.51 11.53 -5.90
C ASP A 150 7.16 12.77 -5.06
N GLY A 151 7.56 12.75 -3.79
CA GLY A 151 7.16 13.76 -2.79
C GLY A 151 5.96 13.37 -1.92
N ALA A 152 5.31 12.22 -2.17
CA ALA A 152 4.38 11.64 -1.23
C ALA A 152 5.10 11.15 0.02
N GLU A 153 4.52 11.38 1.20
CA GLU A 153 4.94 10.70 2.42
C GLU A 153 4.48 9.23 2.38
N ILE A 154 5.24 8.32 2.98
CA ILE A 154 4.93 6.89 2.92
C ILE A 154 4.95 6.29 4.33
N ILE A 155 3.86 5.63 4.68
CA ILE A 155 3.76 4.74 5.84
C ILE A 155 3.47 3.35 5.28
N ALA A 156 4.43 2.43 5.41
CA ALA A 156 4.30 1.07 4.90
C ALA A 156 4.92 0.08 5.87
N LEU A 157 4.70 -1.20 5.64
CA LEU A 157 5.22 -2.26 6.49
C LEU A 157 6.75 -2.29 6.44
N GLN A 158 7.38 -2.20 7.60
CA GLN A 158 8.84 -2.27 7.74
C GLN A 158 9.22 -3.51 8.53
N CYS A 159 10.21 -4.23 8.03
CA CYS A 159 10.83 -5.37 8.68
C CYS A 159 12.32 -5.15 8.74
N GLU A 160 12.89 -5.29 9.94
CA GLU A 160 14.33 -5.29 10.21
C GLU A 160 14.75 -6.73 10.56
N LEU A 161 15.90 -7.16 10.03
CA LEU A 161 16.49 -8.46 10.37
C LEU A 161 17.75 -8.23 11.20
N ASP A 162 17.66 -8.49 12.54
CA ASP A 162 18.80 -8.43 13.43
C ASP A 162 18.56 -9.24 14.74
N PRO A 163 19.03 -10.44 14.84
CA PRO A 163 19.09 -11.57 13.92
C PRO A 163 17.69 -12.16 13.64
N VAL A 164 16.67 -11.69 14.36
CA VAL A 164 15.27 -12.14 14.24
C VAL A 164 14.45 -11.04 13.58
N PRO A 165 13.48 -11.37 12.71
CA PRO A 165 12.61 -10.38 12.13
C PRO A 165 11.87 -9.53 13.17
N ARG A 166 11.98 -8.21 13.07
CA ARG A 166 11.25 -7.23 13.86
C ARG A 166 10.44 -6.34 12.94
N PHE A 167 9.18 -6.17 13.26
CA PHE A 167 8.29 -5.29 12.52
C PHE A 167 8.09 -3.99 13.27
N VAL A 168 8.10 -2.87 12.54
CA VAL A 168 7.77 -1.56 13.10
C VAL A 168 6.27 -1.49 13.34
N GLU A 169 5.89 -1.36 14.59
CA GLU A 169 4.47 -1.26 15.00
C GLU A 169 4.01 0.21 15.12
N PRO A 170 2.73 0.48 14.91
CA PRO A 170 1.69 -0.44 14.46
C PRO A 170 1.80 -0.73 12.98
N ILE A 171 1.62 -2.02 12.59
CA ILE A 171 1.58 -2.43 11.19
C ILE A 171 0.35 -1.78 10.51
N PRO A 172 0.50 -1.13 9.34
CA PRO A 172 -0.58 -0.36 8.70
C PRO A 172 -1.58 -1.26 7.94
N ILE A 173 -2.23 -2.17 8.68
CA ILE A 173 -3.27 -3.09 8.20
C ILE A 173 -4.56 -2.81 8.96
N GLY A 174 -5.67 -2.58 8.28
CA GLY A 174 -6.96 -2.37 8.91
C GLY A 174 -6.90 -1.24 9.96
N PHE A 175 -7.25 -1.55 11.22
CA PHE A 175 -7.14 -0.59 12.33
C PHE A 175 -5.71 -0.12 12.61
N GLY A 176 -4.70 -0.82 12.13
CA GLY A 176 -3.30 -0.38 12.17
C GLY A 176 -3.03 0.85 11.32
N LYS A 177 -3.82 1.12 10.25
CA LYS A 177 -3.65 2.33 9.43
C LYS A 177 -3.87 3.62 10.24
N PRO A 178 -5.04 3.86 10.87
CA PRO A 178 -5.19 5.05 11.73
C PRO A 178 -4.26 5.03 12.95
N ALA A 179 -3.93 3.86 13.51
CA ALA A 179 -2.97 3.77 14.60
C ALA A 179 -1.55 4.20 14.16
N ALA A 180 -1.13 3.86 12.95
CA ALA A 180 0.16 4.27 12.40
C ALA A 180 0.23 5.78 12.13
N LEU A 181 -0.88 6.43 11.79
CA LEU A 181 -0.97 7.89 11.73
C LEU A 181 -0.77 8.50 13.12
N ALA A 182 -1.50 8.01 14.11
CA ALA A 182 -1.42 8.49 15.49
C ALA A 182 -0.01 8.33 16.08
N ALA A 183 0.64 7.18 15.87
CA ALA A 183 2.00 6.92 16.34
C ALA A 183 3.06 7.88 15.75
N ARG A 184 2.77 8.49 14.60
CA ARG A 184 3.65 9.48 13.94
C ARG A 184 3.19 10.93 14.15
N ASN A 185 2.20 11.15 15.02
CA ASN A 185 1.58 12.46 15.24
C ASN A 185 1.07 13.13 13.94
N MET A 186 0.65 12.29 12.98
CA MET A 186 0.06 12.78 11.74
C MET A 186 -1.34 13.34 11.99
N PRO A 187 -1.74 14.40 11.29
CA PRO A 187 -3.09 14.92 11.42
C PRO A 187 -4.12 13.92 10.87
N ARG A 188 -5.35 14.06 11.31
CA ARG A 188 -6.48 13.36 10.70
C ARG A 188 -6.58 13.76 9.22
N PRO A 189 -6.58 12.80 8.27
CA PRO A 189 -6.67 13.12 6.85
C PRO A 189 -7.95 13.89 6.50
N ASP A 190 -7.86 14.86 5.60
CA ASP A 190 -9.03 15.56 5.06
C ASP A 190 -9.78 14.66 4.07
N LEU A 191 -9.06 13.82 3.32
CA LEU A 191 -9.62 12.81 2.43
C LEU A 191 -8.86 11.49 2.59
N ALA A 192 -9.58 10.37 2.64
CA ALA A 192 -9.00 9.03 2.54
C ALA A 192 -9.49 8.30 1.29
N LEU A 193 -8.59 7.56 0.66
CA LEU A 193 -8.84 6.74 -0.52
C LEU A 193 -8.43 5.28 -0.22
N GLY A 194 -9.26 4.32 -0.59
CA GLY A 194 -8.98 2.89 -0.43
C GLY A 194 -9.97 2.05 -1.20
N ASP A 195 -9.63 0.79 -1.48
CA ASP A 195 -10.44 -0.10 -2.32
C ASP A 195 -10.94 -1.34 -1.57
N SER A 196 -10.28 -1.72 -0.47
CA SER A 196 -10.52 -2.97 0.24
C SER A 196 -11.16 -2.78 1.62
N ARG A 197 -11.68 -3.87 2.19
CA ARG A 197 -12.17 -3.86 3.59
C ARG A 197 -11.08 -3.45 4.59
N TRP A 198 -9.82 -3.70 4.27
CA TRP A 198 -8.69 -3.34 5.12
C TRP A 198 -8.44 -1.83 5.20
N ASP A 199 -9.11 -1.05 4.33
CA ASP A 199 -9.05 0.41 4.33
C ASP A 199 -10.20 1.05 5.09
N LEU A 200 -11.27 0.32 5.39
CA LEU A 200 -12.46 0.85 6.08
C LEU A 200 -12.11 1.63 7.36
N PRO A 201 -11.19 1.17 8.24
CA PRO A 201 -10.80 1.96 9.41
C PRO A 201 -10.14 3.30 9.06
N LEU A 202 -9.35 3.36 7.98
CA LEU A 202 -8.75 4.60 7.49
C LEU A 202 -9.81 5.52 6.89
N LEU A 203 -10.72 4.97 6.08
CA LEU A 203 -11.82 5.72 5.47
C LEU A 203 -12.73 6.34 6.53
N GLN A 204 -13.06 5.61 7.59
CA GLN A 204 -13.85 6.12 8.72
C GLN A 204 -13.09 7.12 9.58
N HIS A 205 -11.76 6.98 9.65
CA HIS A 205 -10.92 7.92 10.41
C HIS A 205 -10.83 9.28 9.73
N ALA A 206 -10.84 9.38 8.42
CA ALA A 206 -10.72 10.64 7.67
C ALA A 206 -11.96 11.54 7.82
N ARG A 207 -11.82 12.82 7.44
CA ARG A 207 -12.94 13.79 7.42
C ARG A 207 -13.91 13.51 6.28
N ALA A 208 -13.37 13.12 5.13
CA ALA A 208 -14.09 12.63 3.96
C ALA A 208 -13.38 11.40 3.42
N SER A 209 -14.09 10.54 2.70
CA SER A 209 -13.51 9.33 2.14
C SER A 209 -14.16 8.93 0.83
N CYS A 210 -13.39 8.27 -0.03
CA CYS A 210 -13.87 7.61 -1.24
C CYS A 210 -13.44 6.14 -1.20
N TRP A 211 -14.42 5.23 -1.22
CA TRP A 211 -14.18 3.81 -1.36
C TRP A 211 -14.21 3.44 -2.84
N LEU A 212 -13.05 3.12 -3.39
CA LEU A 212 -12.85 2.90 -4.81
C LEU A 212 -13.19 1.46 -5.21
N VAL A 213 -13.57 1.28 -6.47
CA VAL A 213 -13.47 -0.03 -7.12
C VAL A 213 -11.99 -0.39 -7.20
N PRO A 214 -11.57 -1.66 -6.97
CA PRO A 214 -10.18 -2.06 -7.14
C PRO A 214 -9.67 -1.72 -8.55
N ALA A 215 -8.43 -1.25 -8.67
CA ALA A 215 -7.88 -0.81 -9.96
C ALA A 215 -7.80 -1.95 -10.99
N CYS A 216 -7.63 -3.19 -10.54
CA CYS A 216 -7.65 -4.38 -11.40
C CYS A 216 -9.01 -4.65 -12.06
N ASP A 217 -10.10 -4.09 -11.52
CA ASP A 217 -11.46 -4.27 -12.04
C ASP A 217 -11.85 -3.16 -13.04
N GLU A 218 -10.97 -2.16 -13.26
CA GLU A 218 -11.18 -1.06 -14.21
C GLU A 218 -10.52 -1.29 -15.59
N ILE A 219 -9.79 -2.41 -15.76
CA ILE A 219 -9.00 -2.71 -16.96
C ILE A 219 -9.79 -3.63 -17.91
#